data_cee41931e36fb1e697ff0c8fe4dfb98f
#
_entry.id   cee41931e36fb1e697ff0c8fe4dfb98f
#
_cell.length_a   1.000
_cell.length_b   1.000
_cell.length_c   1.000
_cell.angle_alpha   90.00
_cell.angle_beta   90.00
_cell.angle_gamma   90.00
#
_symmetry.space_group_name_H-M   'P 1'
#
loop_
_entity.id
_entity.type
_entity.pdbx_description
1 polymer ?
#
loop_
_entity_poly.entity_id
_entity_poly.type
_entity_poly.pdbx_seq_one_letter_code
_entity_poly.pdbx_strand_id
1 'polypeptide(L)'
;MYGSIRSELNEKLAAIRSEGLYKDERVLSGPQGSLIRVSDGKEVLNFCANNYLGLANNAEIRGAAIRAMETWGYGLASVRFICGTQEPHKELERRAAEFLGMEDSILFSSCFDANGAVFEPLLDEDCAIISDSLNHASLIDGVRLCK
;
A
#
# COMPACT_ATOMS: atom_id res chain seq x y z
N MET A 1 18.65 17.86 -24.17
CA MET A 1 18.76 16.84 -23.12
C MET A 1 17.51 15.93 -23.02
N TYR A 2 16.27 16.43 -23.19
CA TYR A 2 15.05 15.60 -23.15
C TYR A 2 14.70 14.85 -24.45
N GLY A 3 15.26 15.22 -25.60
CA GLY A 3 14.84 14.67 -26.90
C GLY A 3 15.16 13.19 -27.10
N SER A 4 16.36 12.75 -26.74
CA SER A 4 16.79 11.34 -26.90
C SER A 4 16.05 10.41 -25.94
N ILE A 5 15.88 10.81 -24.67
CA ILE A 5 15.11 10.04 -23.68
C ILE A 5 13.65 9.92 -24.10
N ARG A 6 13.06 11.00 -24.63
CA ARG A 6 11.67 10.97 -25.10
C ARG A 6 11.48 9.98 -26.25
N SER A 7 12.41 9.95 -27.20
CA SER A 7 12.35 9.01 -28.32
C SER A 7 12.42 7.57 -27.81
N GLU A 8 13.40 7.27 -26.97
CA GLU A 8 13.59 5.94 -26.35
C GLU A 8 12.36 5.49 -25.57
N LEU A 9 11.76 6.38 -24.74
CA LEU A 9 10.56 6.06 -23.99
C LEU A 9 9.35 5.82 -24.88
N ASN A 10 9.20 6.60 -25.95
CA ASN A 10 8.11 6.40 -26.92
C ASN A 10 8.24 5.05 -27.65
N GLU A 11 9.45 4.66 -28.02
CA GLU A 11 9.72 3.36 -28.65
C GLU A 11 9.39 2.21 -27.69
N LYS A 12 9.81 2.31 -26.42
CA LYS A 12 9.46 1.33 -25.37
C LYS A 12 7.95 1.23 -25.15
N LEU A 13 7.25 2.36 -25.09
CA LEU A 13 5.79 2.37 -24.93
C LEU A 13 5.08 1.78 -26.17
N ALA A 14 5.59 2.04 -27.38
CA ALA A 14 5.05 1.44 -28.60
C ALA A 14 5.23 -0.08 -28.61
N ALA A 15 6.39 -0.58 -28.18
CA ALA A 15 6.65 -2.01 -28.03
C ALA A 15 5.70 -2.66 -27.03
N ILE A 16 5.54 -2.08 -25.83
CA ILE A 16 4.62 -2.55 -24.78
C ILE A 16 3.18 -2.62 -25.32
N ARG A 17 2.75 -1.63 -26.10
CA ARG A 17 1.42 -1.63 -26.72
C ARG A 17 1.27 -2.72 -27.79
N SER A 18 2.28 -2.89 -28.65
CA SER A 18 2.26 -3.92 -29.70
C SER A 18 2.25 -5.35 -29.16
N GLU A 19 2.84 -5.56 -27.97
CA GLU A 19 2.85 -6.83 -27.25
C GLU A 19 1.57 -7.06 -26.43
N GLY A 20 0.63 -6.12 -26.41
CA GLY A 20 -0.60 -6.22 -25.60
C GLY A 20 -0.38 -6.11 -24.08
N LEU A 21 0.79 -5.64 -23.66
CA LEU A 21 1.17 -5.52 -22.24
C LEU A 21 0.82 -4.17 -21.62
N TYR A 22 0.38 -3.21 -22.44
CA TYR A 22 -0.01 -1.89 -21.94
C TYR A 22 -1.27 -2.00 -21.08
N LYS A 23 -1.21 -1.42 -19.87
CA LYS A 23 -2.32 -1.40 -18.93
C LYS A 23 -3.06 -0.07 -19.01
N ASP A 24 -4.27 -0.10 -19.58
CA ASP A 24 -5.16 1.06 -19.57
C ASP A 24 -5.87 1.15 -18.21
N GLU A 25 -5.78 2.31 -17.57
CA GLU A 25 -6.46 2.57 -16.30
C GLU A 25 -7.95 2.82 -16.52
N ARG A 26 -8.78 2.13 -15.74
CA ARG A 26 -10.23 2.40 -15.70
C ARG A 26 -10.51 3.39 -14.59
N VAL A 27 -10.96 4.58 -14.95
CA VAL A 27 -11.29 5.63 -13.98
C VAL A 27 -12.64 5.34 -13.34
N LEU A 28 -12.67 5.28 -12.01
CA LEU A 28 -13.91 5.13 -11.25
C LEU A 28 -14.46 6.51 -10.88
N SER A 29 -15.78 6.66 -10.97
CA SER A 29 -16.50 7.91 -10.67
C SER A 29 -17.33 7.81 -9.38
N GLY A 30 -16.85 7.06 -8.39
CA GLY A 30 -17.53 6.87 -7.11
C GLY A 30 -16.70 6.06 -6.11
N PRO A 31 -17.26 5.78 -4.94
CA PRO A 31 -16.57 5.01 -3.91
C PRO A 31 -16.40 3.55 -4.32
N GLN A 32 -15.43 2.89 -3.69
CA GLN A 32 -15.22 1.45 -3.84
C GLN A 32 -16.37 0.65 -3.24
N GLY A 33 -16.77 -0.40 -3.96
CA GLY A 33 -17.81 -1.33 -3.57
C GLY A 33 -17.83 -2.55 -4.48
N SER A 34 -18.77 -3.46 -4.27
CA SER A 34 -19.02 -4.59 -5.18
C SER A 34 -19.65 -4.15 -6.51
N LEU A 35 -20.42 -3.07 -6.49
CA LEU A 35 -20.94 -2.36 -7.65
C LEU A 35 -20.25 -1.00 -7.72
N ILE A 36 -19.62 -0.70 -8.83
CA ILE A 36 -18.87 0.56 -9.02
C ILE A 36 -19.30 1.22 -10.32
N ARG A 37 -19.17 2.54 -10.36
CA ARG A 37 -19.42 3.33 -11.57
C ARG A 37 -18.09 3.73 -12.21
N VAL A 38 -17.96 3.47 -13.50
CA VAL A 38 -16.81 3.91 -14.32
C VAL A 38 -17.09 5.22 -15.03
N SER A 39 -16.05 5.89 -15.51
CA SER A 39 -16.12 7.26 -16.06
C SER A 39 -17.05 7.42 -17.26
N ASP A 40 -17.38 6.35 -17.99
CA ASP A 40 -18.38 6.35 -19.08
C ASP A 40 -19.82 6.27 -18.58
N GLY A 41 -20.03 6.32 -17.25
CA GLY A 41 -21.34 6.28 -16.59
C GLY A 41 -21.91 4.89 -16.35
N LYS A 42 -21.24 3.82 -16.81
CA LYS A 42 -21.71 2.44 -16.60
C LYS A 42 -21.46 1.98 -15.18
N GLU A 43 -22.37 1.17 -14.67
CA GLU A 43 -22.19 0.40 -13.44
C GLU A 43 -21.71 -1.01 -13.78
N VAL A 44 -20.68 -1.45 -13.08
CA VAL A 44 -20.05 -2.75 -13.27
C VAL A 44 -19.79 -3.45 -11.95
N LEU A 45 -19.80 -4.77 -11.96
CA LEU A 45 -19.38 -5.57 -10.80
C LEU A 45 -17.86 -5.54 -10.67
N ASN A 46 -17.40 -5.30 -9.45
CA ASN A 46 -15.98 -5.20 -9.15
C ASN A 46 -15.47 -6.47 -8.46
N PHE A 47 -14.76 -7.30 -9.23
CA PHE A 47 -14.11 -8.51 -8.73
C PHE A 47 -12.60 -8.34 -8.51
N CYS A 48 -12.05 -7.13 -8.71
CA CYS A 48 -10.61 -6.89 -8.71
C CYS A 48 -10.11 -6.17 -7.45
N ALA A 49 -11.01 -5.67 -6.60
CA ALA A 49 -10.64 -4.88 -5.44
C ALA A 49 -10.16 -5.75 -4.26
N ASN A 50 -9.17 -5.24 -3.52
CA ASN A 50 -8.73 -5.80 -2.26
C ASN A 50 -9.65 -5.38 -1.08
N ASN A 51 -10.95 -5.26 -1.35
CA ASN A 51 -11.97 -4.84 -0.40
C ASN A 51 -12.72 -6.07 0.16
N TYR A 52 -11.98 -7.07 0.61
CA TYR A 52 -12.50 -8.38 0.99
C TYR A 52 -13.58 -8.34 2.07
N LEU A 53 -13.48 -7.41 3.02
CA LEU A 53 -14.44 -7.21 4.11
C LEU A 53 -15.52 -6.16 3.80
N GLY A 54 -15.49 -5.53 2.62
CA GLY A 54 -16.44 -4.49 2.24
C GLY A 54 -16.31 -3.19 3.03
N LEU A 55 -15.19 -2.95 3.68
CA LEU A 55 -15.00 -1.84 4.62
C LEU A 55 -14.53 -0.54 3.98
N ALA A 56 -14.11 -0.54 2.71
CA ALA A 56 -13.52 0.62 2.05
C ALA A 56 -14.42 1.88 2.06
N ASN A 57 -15.74 1.71 2.08
CA ASN A 57 -16.70 2.83 2.19
C ASN A 57 -17.71 2.63 3.34
N ASN A 58 -17.30 1.93 4.39
CA ASN A 58 -18.15 1.74 5.57
C ASN A 58 -18.41 3.09 6.26
N ALA A 59 -19.68 3.37 6.59
CA ALA A 59 -20.10 4.67 7.14
C ALA A 59 -19.51 4.94 8.53
N GLU A 60 -19.39 3.92 9.36
CA GLU A 60 -18.85 4.06 10.72
C GLU A 60 -17.34 4.36 10.68
N ILE A 61 -16.58 3.63 9.84
CA ILE A 61 -15.15 3.86 9.66
C ILE A 61 -14.90 5.25 9.09
N ARG A 62 -15.67 5.66 8.07
CA ARG A 62 -15.57 7.00 7.50
C ARG A 62 -15.89 8.09 8.52
N GLY A 63 -16.94 7.90 9.33
CA GLY A 63 -17.29 8.81 10.41
C GLY A 63 -16.19 8.89 11.48
N ALA A 64 -15.57 7.78 11.85
CA ALA A 64 -14.44 7.76 12.77
C ALA A 64 -13.23 8.53 12.21
N ALA A 65 -12.93 8.37 10.93
CA ALA A 65 -11.84 9.10 10.27
C ALA A 65 -12.09 10.63 10.26
N ILE A 66 -13.32 11.07 9.98
CA ILE A 66 -13.69 12.48 10.03
C ILE A 66 -13.49 13.06 11.44
N ARG A 67 -13.99 12.38 12.49
CA ARG A 67 -13.79 12.82 13.88
C ARG A 67 -12.31 12.83 14.29
N ALA A 68 -11.54 11.86 13.83
CA ALA A 68 -10.10 11.84 14.10
C ALA A 68 -9.39 13.05 13.47
N MET A 69 -9.73 13.43 12.25
CA MET A 69 -9.20 14.63 11.61
C MET A 69 -9.55 15.93 12.35
N GLU A 70 -10.74 16.01 12.95
CA GLU A 70 -11.15 17.16 13.78
C GLU A 70 -10.28 17.29 15.05
N THR A 71 -9.85 16.18 15.62
CA THR A 71 -9.06 16.13 16.85
C THR A 71 -7.56 16.24 16.60
N TRP A 72 -7.06 15.50 15.60
CA TRP A 72 -5.63 15.29 15.36
C TRP A 72 -5.08 16.06 14.17
N GLY A 73 -5.95 16.70 13.37
CA GLY A 73 -5.59 17.30 12.09
C GLY A 73 -5.45 16.28 10.97
N TYR A 74 -5.19 16.79 9.76
CA TYR A 74 -5.10 15.94 8.56
C TYR A 74 -3.73 15.31 8.39
N GLY A 75 -2.66 16.04 8.66
CA GLY A 75 -1.29 15.63 8.37
C GLY A 75 -0.44 15.49 9.64
N LEU A 76 0.40 14.47 9.67
CA LEU A 76 1.31 14.22 10.80
C LEU A 76 2.61 15.02 10.69
N ALA A 77 2.97 15.42 9.47
CA ALA A 77 4.03 16.36 9.09
C ALA A 77 5.44 16.10 9.67
N SER A 78 5.69 14.91 10.22
CA SER A 78 7.00 14.52 10.75
C SER A 78 7.18 13.00 10.76
N VAL A 79 8.45 12.56 10.77
CA VAL A 79 8.79 11.16 11.02
C VAL A 79 8.52 10.81 12.48
N ARG A 80 8.17 9.55 12.72
CA ARG A 80 7.67 9.09 14.02
C ARG A 80 8.61 9.34 15.19
N PHE A 81 9.89 9.10 15.02
CA PHE A 81 10.87 9.20 16.13
C PHE A 81 11.28 10.64 16.48
N ILE A 82 10.93 11.64 15.64
CA ILE A 82 11.18 13.05 15.96
C ILE A 82 9.97 13.66 16.66
N CYS A 83 8.89 13.92 15.93
CA CYS A 83 7.65 14.48 16.47
C CYS A 83 6.38 14.03 15.71
N GLY A 84 6.44 12.94 14.96
CA GLY A 84 5.33 12.41 14.15
C GLY A 84 4.53 11.30 14.85
N THR A 85 4.91 10.85 16.05
CA THR A 85 4.12 9.86 16.79
C THR A 85 3.04 10.57 17.62
N GLN A 86 1.79 10.24 17.34
CA GLN A 86 0.62 10.70 18.08
C GLN A 86 -0.02 9.54 18.84
N GLU A 87 -0.91 9.83 19.79
CA GLU A 87 -1.61 8.82 20.59
C GLU A 87 -2.33 7.74 19.76
N PRO A 88 -3.01 8.07 18.63
CA PRO A 88 -3.64 7.05 17.78
C PRO A 88 -2.68 5.98 17.26
N HIS A 89 -1.42 6.32 16.99
CA HIS A 89 -0.42 5.31 16.59
C HIS A 89 -0.18 4.29 17.71
N LYS A 90 0.05 4.79 18.93
CA LYS A 90 0.34 3.93 20.07
C LYS A 90 -0.87 3.09 20.48
N GLU A 91 -2.06 3.65 20.40
CA GLU A 91 -3.30 2.92 20.67
C GLU A 91 -3.55 1.82 19.63
N LEU A 92 -3.30 2.09 18.35
CA LEU A 92 -3.43 1.09 17.29
C LEU A 92 -2.39 -0.03 17.45
N GLU A 93 -1.13 0.31 17.73
CA GLU A 93 -0.07 -0.67 18.02
C GLU A 93 -0.45 -1.57 19.18
N ARG A 94 -0.87 -0.99 20.31
CA ARG A 94 -1.33 -1.74 21.47
C ARG A 94 -2.48 -2.70 21.16
N ARG A 95 -3.52 -2.23 20.47
CA ARG A 95 -4.68 -3.07 20.10
C ARG A 95 -4.31 -4.16 19.10
N ALA A 96 -3.42 -3.87 18.16
CA ALA A 96 -2.96 -4.87 17.21
C ALA A 96 -2.17 -5.98 17.92
N ALA A 97 -1.27 -5.62 18.83
CA ALA A 97 -0.52 -6.57 19.64
C ALA A 97 -1.46 -7.45 20.50
N GLU A 98 -2.42 -6.85 21.21
CA GLU A 98 -3.42 -7.58 22.00
C GLU A 98 -4.25 -8.54 21.14
N PHE A 99 -4.75 -8.07 19.99
CA PHE A 99 -5.57 -8.88 19.08
C PHE A 99 -4.80 -10.10 18.55
N LEU A 100 -3.52 -9.93 18.26
CA LEU A 100 -2.64 -10.97 17.73
C LEU A 100 -1.98 -11.82 18.80
N GLY A 101 -2.12 -11.49 20.09
CA GLY A 101 -1.46 -12.17 21.21
C GLY A 101 0.06 -11.99 21.21
N MET A 102 0.55 -10.83 20.74
CA MET A 102 1.96 -10.46 20.69
C MET A 102 2.30 -9.47 21.80
N GLU A 103 3.58 -9.37 22.16
CA GLU A 103 4.05 -8.45 23.19
C GLU A 103 3.98 -6.99 22.75
N ASP A 104 4.26 -6.72 21.47
CA ASP A 104 4.22 -5.38 20.89
C ASP A 104 3.94 -5.45 19.37
N SER A 105 3.66 -4.31 18.75
CA SER A 105 3.56 -4.16 17.32
C SER A 105 4.10 -2.80 16.85
N ILE A 106 4.45 -2.71 15.58
CA ILE A 106 4.90 -1.48 14.94
C ILE A 106 4.12 -1.24 13.65
N LEU A 107 3.74 0.01 13.40
CA LEU A 107 2.98 0.42 12.22
C LEU A 107 3.90 0.91 11.11
N PHE A 108 3.55 0.53 9.88
CA PHE A 108 4.12 1.04 8.64
C PHE A 108 3.02 1.66 7.78
N SER A 109 3.40 2.56 6.86
CA SER A 109 2.48 3.23 5.94
C SER A 109 1.85 2.27 4.91
N SER A 110 2.52 1.16 4.62
CA SER A 110 2.03 0.11 3.73
C SER A 110 2.64 -1.24 4.08
N CYS A 111 2.01 -2.32 3.58
CA CYS A 111 2.61 -3.66 3.61
C CYS A 111 3.91 -3.73 2.82
N PHE A 112 4.06 -2.92 1.76
CA PHE A 112 5.30 -2.86 0.98
C PHE A 112 6.45 -2.32 1.84
N ASP A 113 6.22 -1.23 2.57
CA ASP A 113 7.20 -0.65 3.49
C ASP A 113 7.55 -1.61 4.63
N ALA A 114 6.54 -2.28 5.20
CA ALA A 114 6.75 -3.29 6.24
C ALA A 114 7.63 -4.43 5.74
N ASN A 115 7.33 -4.99 4.57
CA ASN A 115 8.12 -6.07 3.98
C ASN A 115 9.55 -5.63 3.62
N GLY A 116 9.74 -4.38 3.18
CA GLY A 116 11.06 -3.81 2.93
C GLY A 116 11.88 -3.61 4.22
N ALA A 117 11.20 -3.32 5.32
CA ALA A 117 11.85 -3.00 6.59
C ALA A 117 12.13 -4.21 7.50
N VAL A 118 11.62 -5.40 7.18
CA VAL A 118 11.79 -6.58 8.06
C VAL A 118 13.17 -7.22 7.88
N PHE A 119 13.65 -7.33 6.64
CA PHE A 119 14.83 -8.18 6.36
C PHE A 119 16.14 -7.48 6.71
N GLU A 120 16.42 -6.32 6.13
CA GLU A 120 17.70 -5.63 6.28
C GLU A 120 18.08 -5.33 7.76
N PRO A 121 17.15 -4.86 8.64
CA PRO A 121 17.51 -4.58 10.04
C PRO A 121 17.66 -5.81 10.93
N LEU A 122 17.07 -6.94 10.55
CA LEU A 122 17.02 -8.14 11.38
C LEU A 122 18.00 -9.22 10.95
N LEU A 123 18.50 -9.16 9.71
CA LEU A 123 19.31 -10.20 9.11
C LEU A 123 20.65 -9.64 8.65
N ASP A 124 21.67 -10.49 8.73
CA ASP A 124 23.04 -10.24 8.27
C ASP A 124 23.53 -11.35 7.32
N GLU A 125 24.81 -11.34 6.96
CA GLU A 125 25.43 -12.29 6.07
C GLU A 125 25.49 -13.73 6.61
N ASP A 126 25.31 -13.91 7.91
CA ASP A 126 25.26 -15.23 8.55
C ASP A 126 23.84 -15.82 8.58
N CYS A 127 22.83 -15.07 8.13
CA CYS A 127 21.44 -15.46 8.12
C CYS A 127 21.00 -16.07 6.79
N ALA A 128 20.17 -17.12 6.83
CA ALA A 128 19.56 -17.71 5.66
C ALA A 128 18.07 -17.33 5.58
N ILE A 129 17.61 -16.93 4.38
CA ILE A 129 16.21 -16.65 4.10
C ILE A 129 15.62 -17.82 3.32
N ILE A 130 14.67 -18.55 3.92
CA ILE A 130 13.91 -19.61 3.27
C ILE A 130 12.54 -19.03 2.88
N SER A 131 12.27 -18.99 1.59
CA SER A 131 11.12 -18.27 1.02
C SER A 131 10.38 -19.11 0.00
N ASP A 132 9.08 -18.90 -0.12
CA ASP A 132 8.29 -19.44 -1.23
C ASP A 132 8.74 -18.81 -2.57
N SER A 133 8.60 -19.56 -3.66
CA SER A 133 9.02 -19.12 -4.99
C SER A 133 8.09 -18.06 -5.61
N LEU A 134 6.83 -17.97 -5.15
CA LEU A 134 5.81 -17.08 -5.69
C LEU A 134 5.37 -15.99 -4.71
N ASN A 135 6.30 -15.48 -3.93
CA ASN A 135 6.04 -14.38 -3.02
C ASN A 135 5.66 -13.09 -3.74
N HIS A 136 4.96 -12.22 -3.03
CA HIS A 136 4.65 -10.86 -3.49
C HIS A 136 5.95 -10.09 -3.77
N ALA A 137 5.90 -9.19 -4.77
CA ALA A 137 7.06 -8.38 -5.19
C ALA A 137 7.75 -7.64 -4.03
N SER A 138 6.99 -7.15 -3.04
CA SER A 138 7.55 -6.46 -1.87
C SER A 138 8.43 -7.34 -0.99
N LEU A 139 8.13 -8.63 -0.87
CA LEU A 139 8.99 -9.60 -0.17
C LEU A 139 10.26 -9.86 -0.96
N ILE A 140 10.14 -10.04 -2.29
CA ILE A 140 11.29 -10.22 -3.18
C ILE A 140 12.22 -9.00 -3.10
N ASP A 141 11.66 -7.80 -3.15
CA ASP A 141 12.43 -6.56 -3.07
C ASP A 141 13.04 -6.36 -1.68
N GLY A 142 12.31 -6.68 -0.60
CA GLY A 142 12.85 -6.65 0.76
C GLY A 142 14.03 -7.57 0.95
N VAL A 143 13.96 -8.80 0.42
CA VAL A 143 15.07 -9.77 0.44
C VAL A 143 16.27 -9.24 -0.35
N ARG A 144 16.07 -8.57 -1.48
CA ARG A 144 17.17 -7.99 -2.28
C ARG A 144 17.94 -6.87 -1.58
N LEU A 145 17.31 -6.21 -0.58
CA LEU A 145 17.97 -5.18 0.23
C LEU A 145 18.94 -5.77 1.25
N CYS A 146 18.80 -7.04 1.61
CA CYS A 146 19.74 -7.73 2.51
C CYS A 146 21.14 -7.87 1.85
N LYS A 147 22.14 -7.79 2.70
CA LYS A 147 23.56 -8.00 2.31
C LYS A 147 23.92 -9.47 2.37
#